data_0973bdbcf342f6db2d4809d7262704a2
#
_entry.id   0973bdbcf342f6db2d4809d7262704a2
#
_cell.length_a   1.000
_cell.length_b   1.000
_cell.length_c   1.000
_cell.angle_alpha   90.00
_cell.angle_beta   90.00
_cell.angle_gamma   90.00
#
_symmetry.space_group_name_H-M   'P 1'
#
loop_
_entity.id
_entity.type
_entity.pdbx_description
1 polymer ?
#
loop_
_entity_poly.entity_id
_entity_poly.type
_entity_poly.pdbx_seq_one_letter_code
_entity_poly.pdbx_strand_id
1 'polypeptide(L)'
;MAKIEIKYITKGVPLLLDKKEKHDTKNFWELRGIDLAVNAGEAVGVIGDNGSGKAALMKILGQKDRQTTGFITTKAKRSYASCTSLDSEKTGLENIRQAIAQADIDEFKGNHYTNGIINFSEVGELLYRPVKEYSTGMYARLALSIVLLIDPELVILDEVLSPVDRNFYFKAVQKIQQLKDTGVTFIVSEVRPVIIETLCERTALLQFGVLQDFGATTEVIRQYEYACEWVANLTLPEKNDYLAEKQAEQVNFDINKVYEVFKSEQFKHGYTRKDEPRMRKEFFVERGNDPVQREKTTQTNKPAKRVDSKVILALLTLVALVFLGGFWYQKTQASNATKAKENSASIAKVNSQKKASSLSQSKTKALSAKEASQKAASESAQKAAEESQRKQEEASKQAVASSESAAKASSESAAKASSESAASLSSAQADAQTINVADGDTLESLAAKYATTVEKIQELNNLGSSVDLTAGETLYVPK
;
A
#
# COMPACT_ATOMS: atom_id res chain seq x y z
N MET A 1 24.74 4.93 -19.47
CA MET A 1 23.70 3.94 -19.14
C MET A 1 23.12 4.28 -17.79
N ALA A 2 21.82 4.25 -17.64
CA ALA A 2 21.15 4.66 -16.41
C ALA A 2 21.37 3.62 -15.31
N LYS A 3 21.92 4.03 -14.18
CA LYS A 3 21.93 3.31 -12.92
C LYS A 3 20.91 3.99 -12.01
N ILE A 4 20.14 3.22 -11.24
CA ILE A 4 19.30 3.76 -10.19
C ILE A 4 19.90 3.38 -8.85
N GLU A 5 20.06 4.37 -8.00
CA GLU A 5 20.47 4.18 -6.62
C GLU A 5 19.42 4.80 -5.69
N ILE A 6 18.93 3.98 -4.79
CA ILE A 6 17.90 4.29 -3.80
C ILE A 6 18.56 4.17 -2.44
N LYS A 7 18.54 5.22 -1.62
CA LYS A 7 19.21 5.27 -0.33
C LYS A 7 18.31 5.88 0.73
N TYR A 8 18.17 5.19 1.86
CA TYR A 8 17.49 5.67 3.06
C TYR A 8 16.02 6.06 2.85
N ILE A 9 15.32 5.42 1.90
CA ILE A 9 13.94 5.78 1.58
C ILE A 9 13.02 5.38 2.73
N THR A 10 12.32 6.37 3.27
CA THR A 10 11.20 6.16 4.19
C THR A 10 9.92 6.77 3.63
N LYS A 11 8.77 6.21 4.00
CA LYS A 11 7.45 6.77 3.73
C LYS A 11 6.58 6.65 4.96
N GLY A 12 6.23 7.78 5.55
CA GLY A 12 5.30 7.88 6.66
C GLY A 12 3.96 8.46 6.20
N VAL A 13 2.85 7.84 6.61
CA VAL A 13 1.49 8.33 6.40
C VAL A 13 0.92 8.75 7.76
N PRO A 14 0.38 9.98 7.90
CA PRO A 14 -0.19 10.41 9.17
C PRO A 14 -1.36 9.51 9.61
N LEU A 15 -1.31 8.98 10.82
CA LEU A 15 -2.45 8.34 11.44
C LEU A 15 -3.42 9.43 11.92
N LEU A 16 -4.64 9.40 11.39
CA LEU A 16 -5.73 10.25 11.87
C LEU A 16 -6.20 9.70 13.22
N LEU A 17 -5.48 10.01 14.28
CA LEU A 17 -5.96 9.82 15.63
C LEU A 17 -7.10 10.82 15.89
N ASP A 18 -8.10 10.45 16.71
CA ASP A 18 -9.32 11.18 16.95
C ASP A 18 -9.11 12.72 17.05
N LYS A 19 -10.05 13.50 16.50
CA LYS A 19 -10.02 14.97 16.39
C LYS A 19 -9.75 15.74 17.71
N LYS A 20 -9.62 15.04 18.85
CA LYS A 20 -9.37 15.65 20.18
C LYS A 20 -7.89 15.78 20.52
N GLU A 21 -6.99 15.01 19.90
CA GLU A 21 -5.55 15.09 20.17
C GLU A 21 -4.81 15.78 19.01
N LYS A 22 -4.97 17.09 18.94
CA LYS A 22 -4.37 17.94 17.87
C LYS A 22 -2.85 18.03 17.87
N HIS A 23 -2.12 17.39 18.80
CA HIS A 23 -0.71 17.64 19.00
C HIS A 23 0.25 16.45 18.79
N ASP A 24 -0.26 15.23 18.61
CA ASP A 24 0.62 14.06 18.43
C ASP A 24 0.19 13.21 17.21
N THR A 25 0.48 13.72 16.01
CA THR A 25 0.27 12.93 14.79
C THR A 25 1.34 11.86 14.69
N LYS A 26 1.04 10.65 15.18
CA LYS A 26 1.85 9.48 14.89
C LYS A 26 1.75 9.14 13.40
N ASN A 27 2.86 8.72 12.83
CA ASN A 27 2.90 8.23 11.46
C ASN A 27 2.84 6.70 11.45
N PHE A 28 2.13 6.14 10.48
CA PHE A 28 2.32 4.77 10.04
C PHE A 28 3.41 4.75 8.97
N TRP A 29 4.44 3.94 9.16
CA TRP A 29 5.58 3.91 8.25
C TRP A 29 5.43 2.76 7.24
N GLU A 30 5.03 3.12 6.03
CA GLU A 30 4.93 2.19 4.90
C GLU A 30 6.30 1.73 4.42
N LEU A 31 7.33 2.61 4.51
CA LEU A 31 8.73 2.28 4.21
C LEU A 31 9.63 2.78 5.34
N ARG A 32 10.61 1.95 5.74
CA ARG A 32 11.42 2.13 6.93
C ARG A 32 12.92 2.10 6.64
N GLY A 33 13.40 2.85 5.64
CA GLY A 33 14.82 2.93 5.29
C GLY A 33 15.22 1.88 4.23
N ILE A 34 14.68 2.03 3.01
CA ILE A 34 14.99 1.13 1.90
C ILE A 34 16.25 1.59 1.18
N ASP A 35 17.19 0.68 1.01
CA ASP A 35 18.39 0.84 0.20
C ASP A 35 18.40 -0.20 -0.92
N LEU A 36 18.50 0.24 -2.17
CA LEU A 36 18.43 -0.61 -3.35
C LEU A 36 19.25 -0.01 -4.50
N ALA A 37 19.99 -0.83 -5.23
CA ALA A 37 20.71 -0.42 -6.42
C ALA A 37 20.37 -1.31 -7.61
N VAL A 38 19.94 -0.70 -8.72
CA VAL A 38 19.59 -1.38 -9.98
C VAL A 38 20.59 -0.96 -11.05
N ASN A 39 21.15 -1.93 -11.75
CA ASN A 39 22.09 -1.68 -12.84
C ASN A 39 21.34 -1.32 -14.14
N ALA A 40 22.03 -0.67 -15.05
CA ALA A 40 21.47 -0.36 -16.36
C ALA A 40 21.22 -1.64 -17.16
N GLY A 41 20.03 -1.76 -17.78
CA GLY A 41 19.62 -2.93 -18.56
C GLY A 41 19.19 -4.13 -17.73
N GLU A 42 19.16 -4.01 -16.39
CA GLU A 42 18.74 -5.06 -15.48
C GLU A 42 17.21 -4.99 -15.26
N ALA A 43 16.59 -6.15 -15.09
CA ALA A 43 15.23 -6.24 -14.56
C ALA A 43 15.28 -6.71 -13.09
N VAL A 44 14.72 -5.89 -12.20
CA VAL A 44 14.65 -6.17 -10.76
C VAL A 44 13.21 -6.36 -10.33
N GLY A 45 12.95 -7.49 -9.67
CA GLY A 45 11.66 -7.79 -9.06
C GLY A 45 11.49 -7.12 -7.69
N VAL A 46 10.25 -6.81 -7.33
CA VAL A 46 9.87 -6.40 -5.97
C VAL A 46 8.72 -7.29 -5.52
N ILE A 47 8.95 -8.11 -4.50
CA ILE A 47 7.98 -9.06 -3.99
C ILE A 47 7.71 -8.85 -2.49
N GLY A 48 6.56 -9.29 -2.02
CA GLY A 48 6.13 -9.20 -0.62
C GLY A 48 4.60 -9.19 -0.51
N ASP A 49 4.08 -9.35 0.69
CA ASP A 49 2.65 -9.39 0.96
C ASP A 49 1.95 -8.03 0.82
N ASN A 50 0.62 -8.03 0.88
CA ASN A 50 -0.15 -6.80 1.00
C ASN A 50 0.24 -6.06 2.28
N GLY A 51 0.51 -4.74 2.15
CA GLY A 51 1.01 -3.93 3.27
C GLY A 51 2.52 -4.00 3.49
N SER A 52 3.28 -4.72 2.67
CA SER A 52 4.74 -4.80 2.75
C SER A 52 5.45 -3.49 2.38
N GLY A 53 4.76 -2.52 1.76
CA GLY A 53 5.34 -1.27 1.27
C GLY A 53 5.66 -1.24 -0.23
N LYS A 54 5.45 -2.36 -0.98
CA LYS A 54 5.68 -2.43 -2.44
C LYS A 54 5.05 -1.27 -3.19
N ALA A 55 3.74 -1.08 -3.04
CA ALA A 55 2.99 -0.05 -3.76
C ALA A 55 3.51 1.37 -3.45
N ALA A 56 3.90 1.66 -2.20
CA ALA A 56 4.51 2.93 -1.83
C ALA A 56 5.86 3.12 -2.53
N LEU A 57 6.71 2.09 -2.53
CA LEU A 57 8.00 2.13 -3.22
C LEU A 57 7.82 2.35 -4.73
N MET A 58 6.93 1.59 -5.39
CA MET A 58 6.70 1.69 -6.84
C MET A 58 6.15 3.06 -7.24
N LYS A 59 5.21 3.64 -6.47
CA LYS A 59 4.71 5.00 -6.69
C LYS A 59 5.80 6.07 -6.54
N ILE A 60 6.67 5.93 -5.54
CA ILE A 60 7.80 6.84 -5.33
C ILE A 60 8.79 6.75 -6.51
N LEU A 61 9.14 5.54 -6.94
CA LEU A 61 10.01 5.32 -8.09
C LEU A 61 9.39 5.87 -9.39
N GLY A 62 8.07 5.67 -9.55
CA GLY A 62 7.27 6.18 -10.67
C GLY A 62 6.97 7.68 -10.61
N GLN A 63 7.49 8.43 -9.63
CA GLN A 63 7.23 9.87 -9.41
C GLN A 63 5.74 10.20 -9.22
N LYS A 64 4.94 9.24 -8.77
CA LYS A 64 3.52 9.43 -8.46
C LYS A 64 3.29 9.81 -7.00
N ASP A 65 4.28 9.58 -6.14
CA ASP A 65 4.30 9.98 -4.73
C ASP A 65 5.72 10.43 -4.33
N ARG A 66 5.85 11.02 -3.15
CA ARG A 66 7.13 11.49 -2.59
C ARG A 66 7.49 10.69 -1.36
N GLN A 67 8.77 10.40 -1.22
CA GLN A 67 9.33 9.83 0.00
C GLN A 67 9.36 10.88 1.13
N THR A 68 9.31 10.42 2.37
CA THR A 68 9.51 11.26 3.56
C THR A 68 10.98 11.61 3.74
N THR A 69 11.88 10.63 3.55
CA THR A 69 13.34 10.84 3.60
C THR A 69 14.05 10.07 2.50
N GLY A 70 15.32 10.39 2.31
CA GLY A 70 16.26 9.64 1.48
C GLY A 70 16.36 10.14 0.05
N PHE A 71 17.12 9.43 -0.76
CA PHE A 71 17.58 9.87 -2.07
C PHE A 71 17.29 8.84 -3.13
N ILE A 72 16.90 9.29 -4.31
CA ILE A 72 16.80 8.49 -5.53
C ILE A 72 17.65 9.16 -6.58
N THR A 73 18.74 8.52 -6.93
CA THR A 73 19.70 9.02 -7.91
C THR A 73 19.54 8.25 -9.21
N THR A 74 19.07 8.93 -10.26
CA THR A 74 19.00 8.41 -11.61
C THR A 74 18.94 9.55 -12.63
N LYS A 75 19.50 9.33 -13.80
CA LYS A 75 19.36 10.23 -14.97
C LYS A 75 18.33 9.70 -15.96
N ALA A 76 17.86 8.48 -15.80
CA ALA A 76 16.94 7.83 -16.71
C ALA A 76 15.55 8.46 -16.67
N LYS A 77 14.94 8.62 -17.83
CA LYS A 77 13.53 8.98 -17.97
C LYS A 77 12.66 7.82 -17.51
N ARG A 78 11.76 8.10 -16.55
CA ARG A 78 10.96 7.08 -15.90
C ARG A 78 9.59 6.95 -16.53
N SER A 79 9.20 5.72 -16.86
CA SER A 79 7.85 5.36 -17.31
C SER A 79 7.20 4.46 -16.25
N TYR A 80 5.95 4.73 -15.89
CA TYR A 80 5.26 4.02 -14.81
C TYR A 80 3.89 3.51 -15.29
N ALA A 81 3.65 2.22 -15.10
CA ALA A 81 2.35 1.59 -15.35
C ALA A 81 1.85 0.85 -14.10
N SER A 82 0.59 1.07 -13.78
CA SER A 82 -0.18 0.33 -12.79
C SER A 82 -1.65 0.26 -13.22
N CYS A 83 -2.48 -0.48 -12.49
CA CYS A 83 -3.93 -0.52 -12.72
C CYS A 83 -4.66 0.80 -12.37
N THR A 84 -3.93 1.86 -12.02
CA THR A 84 -4.46 3.20 -11.69
C THR A 84 -3.63 4.33 -12.29
N SER A 85 -2.74 4.04 -13.26
CA SER A 85 -1.80 5.03 -13.81
C SER A 85 -2.38 5.94 -14.88
N LEU A 86 -3.48 5.52 -15.54
CA LEU A 86 -4.19 6.28 -16.56
C LEU A 86 -5.25 7.20 -15.94
N ASP A 87 -5.56 8.29 -16.63
CA ASP A 87 -6.65 9.19 -16.25
C ASP A 87 -8.00 8.52 -16.60
N SER A 88 -8.75 8.14 -15.58
CA SER A 88 -10.01 7.39 -15.70
C SER A 88 -11.12 8.13 -16.43
N GLU A 89 -11.12 9.49 -16.38
CA GLU A 89 -12.13 10.31 -17.02
C GLU A 89 -11.86 10.54 -18.51
N LYS A 90 -10.63 10.32 -18.95
CA LYS A 90 -10.23 10.43 -20.35
C LYS A 90 -10.42 9.12 -21.11
N THR A 91 -10.60 9.24 -22.40
CA THR A 91 -10.61 8.10 -23.32
C THR A 91 -9.21 7.45 -23.41
N GLY A 92 -9.17 6.20 -23.90
CA GLY A 92 -7.89 5.53 -24.13
C GLY A 92 -6.99 6.32 -25.09
N LEU A 93 -7.56 6.88 -26.16
CA LEU A 93 -6.83 7.70 -27.13
C LEU A 93 -6.28 9.00 -26.53
N GLU A 94 -7.04 9.66 -25.68
CA GLU A 94 -6.56 10.86 -24.97
C GLU A 94 -5.44 10.55 -23.99
N ASN A 95 -5.49 9.41 -23.30
CA ASN A 95 -4.39 8.95 -22.44
C ASN A 95 -3.11 8.67 -23.27
N ILE A 96 -3.21 8.06 -24.45
CA ILE A 96 -2.08 7.84 -25.35
C ILE A 96 -1.48 9.19 -25.77
N ARG A 97 -2.30 10.12 -26.25
CA ARG A 97 -1.85 11.45 -26.69
C ARG A 97 -1.20 12.24 -25.54
N GLN A 98 -1.76 12.15 -24.36
CA GLN A 98 -1.18 12.78 -23.17
C GLN A 98 0.20 12.19 -22.83
N ALA A 99 0.37 10.88 -22.89
CA ALA A 99 1.66 10.24 -22.64
C ALA A 99 2.73 10.65 -23.67
N ILE A 100 2.36 10.73 -24.94
CA ILE A 100 3.24 11.18 -26.01
C ILE A 100 3.65 12.65 -25.82
N ALA A 101 2.70 13.52 -25.49
CA ALA A 101 2.97 14.93 -25.21
C ALA A 101 3.90 15.11 -23.99
N GLN A 102 3.73 14.30 -22.92
CA GLN A 102 4.62 14.31 -21.76
C GLN A 102 6.03 13.77 -22.07
N ALA A 103 6.15 12.95 -23.09
CA ALA A 103 7.42 12.40 -23.53
C ALA A 103 8.25 13.38 -24.41
N ASP A 104 7.69 14.56 -24.76
CA ASP A 104 8.30 15.58 -25.61
C ASP A 104 8.74 15.03 -26.98
N ILE A 105 7.85 14.28 -27.62
CA ILE A 105 8.05 13.60 -28.89
C ILE A 105 7.44 14.45 -30.02
N ASP A 106 8.15 14.59 -31.12
CA ASP A 106 7.66 15.30 -32.33
C ASP A 106 6.38 14.64 -32.89
N GLU A 107 5.58 15.43 -33.60
CA GLU A 107 4.27 15.01 -34.09
C GLU A 107 4.33 13.78 -35.03
N PHE A 108 5.36 13.68 -35.87
CA PHE A 108 5.49 12.57 -36.81
C PHE A 108 5.74 11.25 -36.06
N LYS A 109 6.70 11.25 -35.15
CA LYS A 109 6.95 10.09 -34.27
C LYS A 109 5.75 9.81 -33.33
N GLY A 110 5.11 10.86 -32.85
CA GLY A 110 3.92 10.74 -32.00
C GLY A 110 2.77 9.98 -32.67
N ASN A 111 2.54 10.22 -33.94
CA ASN A 111 1.57 9.48 -34.75
C ASN A 111 1.98 8.00 -34.96
N HIS A 112 3.25 7.73 -35.15
CA HIS A 112 3.76 6.37 -35.24
C HIS A 112 3.58 5.61 -33.92
N TYR A 113 3.93 6.20 -32.79
CA TYR A 113 3.70 5.60 -31.46
C TYR A 113 2.22 5.41 -31.16
N THR A 114 1.37 6.37 -31.51
CA THR A 114 -0.09 6.25 -31.33
C THR A 114 -0.61 4.99 -32.04
N ASN A 115 -0.28 4.82 -33.31
CA ASN A 115 -0.70 3.65 -34.08
C ASN A 115 -0.10 2.33 -33.53
N GLY A 116 1.16 2.36 -33.12
CA GLY A 116 1.82 1.22 -32.48
C GLY A 116 1.12 0.79 -31.19
N ILE A 117 0.76 1.76 -30.32
CA ILE A 117 0.07 1.51 -29.05
C ILE A 117 -1.34 0.97 -29.29
N ILE A 118 -2.09 1.54 -30.24
CA ILE A 118 -3.42 1.06 -30.62
C ILE A 118 -3.36 -0.40 -31.04
N ASN A 119 -2.45 -0.73 -31.95
CA ASN A 119 -2.29 -2.09 -32.46
C ASN A 119 -1.77 -3.07 -31.40
N PHE A 120 -0.87 -2.60 -30.53
CA PHE A 120 -0.31 -3.46 -29.49
C PHE A 120 -1.30 -3.73 -28.36
N SER A 121 -2.08 -2.74 -27.94
CA SER A 121 -3.02 -2.85 -26.81
C SER A 121 -4.23 -3.74 -27.12
N GLU A 122 -4.65 -3.83 -28.39
CA GLU A 122 -5.81 -4.61 -28.83
C GLU A 122 -7.11 -4.24 -28.08
N VAL A 123 -7.25 -2.97 -27.69
CA VAL A 123 -8.43 -2.46 -26.97
C VAL A 123 -9.64 -2.26 -27.89
N GLY A 124 -9.40 -2.12 -29.21
CA GLY A 124 -10.44 -1.98 -30.21
C GLY A 124 -11.22 -0.67 -30.09
N GLU A 125 -12.51 -0.73 -30.40
CA GLU A 125 -13.42 0.43 -30.40
C GLU A 125 -13.57 1.09 -29.01
N LEU A 126 -13.26 0.37 -27.92
CA LEU A 126 -13.30 0.94 -26.57
C LEU A 126 -12.23 2.01 -26.36
N LEU A 127 -11.25 2.11 -27.26
CA LEU A 127 -10.24 3.17 -27.25
C LEU A 127 -10.85 4.59 -27.20
N TYR A 128 -12.05 4.76 -27.78
CA TYR A 128 -12.78 6.03 -27.82
C TYR A 128 -13.71 6.25 -26.60
N ARG A 129 -13.74 5.30 -25.67
CA ARG A 129 -14.49 5.39 -24.41
C ARG A 129 -13.61 5.80 -23.24
N PRO A 130 -14.20 6.44 -22.20
CA PRO A 130 -13.48 6.72 -20.95
C PRO A 130 -12.90 5.45 -20.32
N VAL A 131 -11.67 5.54 -19.84
CA VAL A 131 -10.92 4.38 -19.30
C VAL A 131 -11.61 3.77 -18.07
N LYS A 132 -12.42 4.53 -17.32
CA LYS A 132 -13.26 4.01 -16.23
C LYS A 132 -14.26 2.93 -16.66
N GLU A 133 -14.58 2.83 -17.94
CA GLU A 133 -15.47 1.81 -18.50
C GLU A 133 -14.72 0.52 -18.90
N TYR A 134 -13.40 0.50 -18.79
CA TYR A 134 -12.58 -0.64 -19.16
C TYR A 134 -12.62 -1.74 -18.09
N SER A 135 -12.52 -3.00 -18.53
CA SER A 135 -12.15 -4.08 -17.61
C SER A 135 -10.71 -3.87 -17.11
N THR A 136 -10.38 -4.46 -15.96
CA THR A 136 -9.02 -4.39 -15.40
C THR A 136 -7.95 -4.88 -16.39
N GLY A 137 -8.25 -5.95 -17.14
CA GLY A 137 -7.37 -6.47 -18.18
C GLY A 137 -7.15 -5.50 -19.34
N MET A 138 -8.21 -4.85 -19.83
CA MET A 138 -8.13 -3.85 -20.90
C MET A 138 -7.37 -2.61 -20.45
N TYR A 139 -7.61 -2.17 -19.23
CA TYR A 139 -6.85 -1.09 -18.61
C TYR A 139 -5.36 -1.41 -18.58
N ALA A 140 -5.01 -2.60 -18.06
CA ALA A 140 -3.63 -3.05 -17.95
C ALA A 140 -2.96 -3.17 -19.33
N ARG A 141 -3.65 -3.70 -20.35
CA ARG A 141 -3.15 -3.76 -21.72
C ARG A 141 -2.79 -2.37 -22.27
N LEU A 142 -3.66 -1.38 -22.08
CA LEU A 142 -3.40 -0.03 -22.53
C LEU A 142 -2.22 0.61 -21.78
N ALA A 143 -2.19 0.50 -20.44
CA ALA A 143 -1.14 1.04 -19.60
C ALA A 143 0.23 0.44 -19.95
N LEU A 144 0.32 -0.89 -20.13
CA LEU A 144 1.53 -1.57 -20.59
C LEU A 144 1.96 -1.11 -21.99
N SER A 145 1.03 -1.03 -22.94
CA SER A 145 1.33 -0.62 -24.31
C SER A 145 1.95 0.78 -24.36
N ILE A 146 1.42 1.71 -23.58
CA ILE A 146 1.95 3.07 -23.49
C ILE A 146 3.40 3.07 -23.00
N VAL A 147 3.69 2.43 -21.87
CA VAL A 147 5.03 2.50 -21.27
C VAL A 147 6.07 1.67 -21.98
N LEU A 148 5.67 0.62 -22.71
CA LEU A 148 6.59 -0.24 -23.46
C LEU A 148 6.91 0.27 -24.87
N LEU A 149 6.15 1.22 -25.40
CA LEU A 149 6.31 1.67 -26.80
C LEU A 149 6.79 3.11 -26.93
N ILE A 150 6.77 3.94 -25.90
CA ILE A 150 7.18 5.34 -25.94
C ILE A 150 8.65 5.48 -25.47
N ASP A 151 9.62 5.02 -26.25
CA ASP A 151 11.07 5.15 -26.00
C ASP A 151 11.46 5.08 -24.52
N PRO A 152 11.21 3.97 -23.82
CA PRO A 152 11.47 3.88 -22.39
C PRO A 152 12.97 3.72 -22.11
N GLU A 153 13.46 4.37 -21.03
CA GLU A 153 14.81 4.13 -20.48
C GLU A 153 14.74 3.35 -19.17
N LEU A 154 13.75 3.64 -18.34
CA LEU A 154 13.45 2.99 -17.09
C LEU A 154 11.95 2.77 -16.99
N VAL A 155 11.54 1.52 -16.95
CA VAL A 155 10.13 1.12 -16.84
C VAL A 155 9.85 0.57 -15.46
N ILE A 156 8.80 1.09 -14.82
CA ILE A 156 8.32 0.67 -13.52
C ILE A 156 6.93 0.07 -13.71
N LEU A 157 6.80 -1.23 -13.45
CA LEU A 157 5.56 -2.00 -13.59
C LEU A 157 5.05 -2.39 -12.20
N ASP A 158 3.87 -1.89 -11.84
CA ASP A 158 3.28 -2.07 -10.51
C ASP A 158 1.98 -2.89 -10.62
N GLU A 159 2.10 -4.20 -10.43
CA GLU A 159 1.02 -5.20 -10.44
C GLU A 159 0.12 -5.09 -11.71
N VAL A 160 0.72 -4.86 -12.87
CA VAL A 160 0.02 -4.59 -14.12
C VAL A 160 0.07 -5.76 -15.11
N LEU A 161 0.94 -6.76 -14.88
CA LEU A 161 1.04 -7.96 -15.73
C LEU A 161 0.07 -9.07 -15.32
N SER A 162 -0.29 -9.13 -14.03
CA SER A 162 -1.22 -10.14 -13.50
C SER A 162 -2.64 -10.07 -14.08
N PRO A 163 -3.24 -8.88 -14.37
CA PRO A 163 -4.61 -8.78 -14.85
C PRO A 163 -4.81 -9.09 -16.33
N VAL A 164 -3.75 -9.12 -17.14
CA VAL A 164 -3.89 -9.36 -18.59
C VAL A 164 -4.09 -10.84 -18.89
N ASP A 165 -4.76 -11.14 -20.02
CA ASP A 165 -4.90 -12.51 -20.48
C ASP A 165 -3.58 -13.12 -20.96
N ARG A 166 -3.58 -14.43 -21.11
CA ARG A 166 -2.37 -15.22 -21.42
C ARG A 166 -1.70 -14.77 -22.70
N ASN A 167 -2.48 -14.51 -23.76
CA ASN A 167 -1.89 -14.16 -25.07
C ASN A 167 -1.21 -12.79 -25.02
N PHE A 168 -1.87 -11.81 -24.43
CA PHE A 168 -1.28 -10.49 -24.25
C PHE A 168 -0.07 -10.52 -23.29
N TYR A 169 -0.13 -11.35 -22.23
CA TYR A 169 1.00 -11.56 -21.32
C TYR A 169 2.25 -11.99 -22.07
N PHE A 170 2.17 -13.03 -22.92
CA PHE A 170 3.33 -13.47 -23.71
C PHE A 170 3.85 -12.39 -24.66
N LYS A 171 2.96 -11.66 -25.31
CA LYS A 171 3.30 -10.52 -26.17
C LYS A 171 4.02 -9.42 -25.39
N ALA A 172 3.56 -9.09 -24.18
CA ALA A 172 4.19 -8.11 -23.29
C ALA A 172 5.58 -8.59 -22.82
N VAL A 173 5.71 -9.85 -22.41
CA VAL A 173 6.98 -10.46 -21.99
C VAL A 173 8.00 -10.42 -23.13
N GLN A 174 7.62 -10.79 -24.35
CA GLN A 174 8.51 -10.70 -25.52
C GLN A 174 8.97 -9.25 -25.76
N LYS A 175 8.05 -8.28 -25.63
CA LYS A 175 8.40 -6.86 -25.80
C LYS A 175 9.34 -6.38 -24.69
N ILE A 176 9.11 -6.77 -23.44
CA ILE A 176 9.99 -6.48 -22.30
C ILE A 176 11.38 -7.05 -22.56
N GLN A 177 11.49 -8.31 -23.01
CA GLN A 177 12.77 -8.92 -23.32
C GLN A 177 13.51 -8.17 -24.44
N GLN A 178 12.84 -7.82 -25.54
CA GLN A 178 13.43 -7.01 -26.60
C GLN A 178 13.96 -5.67 -26.07
N LEU A 179 13.23 -5.01 -25.18
CA LEU A 179 13.66 -3.75 -24.59
C LEU A 179 14.85 -3.93 -23.63
N LYS A 180 14.90 -5.01 -22.87
CA LYS A 180 16.07 -5.38 -22.04
C LYS A 180 17.31 -5.56 -22.91
N ASP A 181 17.19 -6.25 -24.03
CA ASP A 181 18.30 -6.48 -24.97
C ASP A 181 18.83 -5.16 -25.55
N THR A 182 18.01 -4.10 -25.60
CA THR A 182 18.43 -2.75 -25.99
C THR A 182 18.95 -1.89 -24.82
N GLY A 183 18.97 -2.44 -23.61
CA GLY A 183 19.51 -1.77 -22.42
C GLY A 183 18.49 -1.01 -21.58
N VAL A 184 17.20 -1.20 -21.83
CA VAL A 184 16.13 -0.63 -20.98
C VAL A 184 16.11 -1.33 -19.62
N THR A 185 16.01 -0.55 -18.57
CA THR A 185 15.99 -1.03 -17.19
C THR A 185 14.55 -1.21 -16.72
N PHE A 186 14.28 -2.29 -15.96
CA PHE A 186 12.95 -2.59 -15.45
C PHE A 186 12.96 -2.74 -13.94
N ILE A 187 11.90 -2.23 -13.29
CA ILE A 187 11.54 -2.57 -11.90
C ILE A 187 10.10 -3.08 -11.93
N VAL A 188 9.92 -4.33 -11.52
CA VAL A 188 8.64 -5.04 -11.65
C VAL A 188 8.14 -5.47 -10.28
N SER A 189 6.98 -4.98 -9.86
CA SER A 189 6.26 -5.47 -8.69
C SER A 189 5.11 -6.35 -9.13
N GLU A 190 5.04 -7.56 -8.60
CA GLU A 190 3.95 -8.50 -8.88
C GLU A 190 3.63 -9.35 -7.64
N VAL A 191 2.39 -9.83 -7.59
CA VAL A 191 1.92 -10.73 -6.52
C VAL A 191 2.32 -12.17 -6.82
N ARG A 192 2.33 -12.55 -8.11
CA ARG A 192 2.66 -13.91 -8.56
C ARG A 192 4.17 -14.07 -8.74
N PRO A 193 4.84 -14.93 -7.92
CA PRO A 193 6.28 -15.16 -8.02
C PRO A 193 6.75 -15.53 -9.41
N VAL A 194 6.00 -16.37 -10.12
CA VAL A 194 6.33 -16.87 -11.45
C VAL A 194 6.55 -15.77 -12.51
N ILE A 195 5.86 -14.63 -12.36
CA ILE A 195 6.06 -13.47 -13.26
C ILE A 195 7.43 -12.83 -12.99
N ILE A 196 7.79 -12.70 -11.71
CA ILE A 196 9.08 -12.17 -11.28
C ILE A 196 10.21 -13.08 -11.73
N GLU A 197 10.08 -14.40 -11.57
CA GLU A 197 11.06 -15.40 -12.05
C GLU A 197 11.27 -15.36 -13.55
N THR A 198 10.20 -15.11 -14.31
CA THR A 198 10.27 -15.04 -15.78
C THR A 198 11.02 -13.80 -16.28
N LEU A 199 10.93 -12.68 -15.56
CA LEU A 199 11.38 -11.37 -16.07
C LEU A 199 12.66 -10.86 -15.40
N CYS A 200 12.91 -11.21 -14.14
CA CYS A 200 13.86 -10.52 -13.27
C CYS A 200 15.04 -11.41 -12.90
N GLU A 201 16.25 -10.87 -12.95
CA GLU A 201 17.48 -11.54 -12.52
C GLU A 201 17.67 -11.47 -11.02
N ARG A 202 17.32 -10.33 -10.42
CA ARG A 202 17.39 -10.08 -8.99
C ARG A 202 16.05 -9.60 -8.48
N THR A 203 15.78 -9.88 -7.21
CA THR A 203 14.52 -9.53 -6.55
C THR A 203 14.76 -8.95 -5.17
N ALA A 204 13.98 -7.94 -4.82
CA ALA A 204 13.91 -7.34 -3.50
C ALA A 204 12.67 -7.89 -2.76
N LEU A 205 12.88 -8.48 -1.58
CA LEU A 205 11.82 -8.92 -0.68
C LEU A 205 11.50 -7.82 0.32
N LEU A 206 10.29 -7.30 0.24
CA LEU A 206 9.77 -6.30 1.18
C LEU A 206 8.77 -6.94 2.15
N GLN A 207 8.96 -6.69 3.46
CA GLN A 207 8.02 -7.08 4.50
C GLN A 207 7.85 -5.94 5.50
N PHE A 208 6.62 -5.53 5.77
CA PHE A 208 6.29 -4.48 6.75
C PHE A 208 7.13 -3.19 6.61
N GLY A 209 7.41 -2.80 5.38
CA GLY A 209 8.19 -1.60 5.06
C GLY A 209 9.71 -1.72 5.17
N VAL A 210 10.24 -2.93 5.35
CA VAL A 210 11.69 -3.20 5.41
C VAL A 210 12.11 -4.08 4.24
N LEU A 211 13.28 -3.79 3.67
CA LEU A 211 13.95 -4.68 2.73
C LEU A 211 14.58 -5.84 3.51
N GLN A 212 14.00 -7.03 3.39
CA GLN A 212 14.47 -8.24 4.10
C GLN A 212 15.65 -8.87 3.38
N ASP A 213 15.56 -8.96 2.06
CA ASP A 213 16.64 -9.51 1.23
C ASP A 213 16.62 -8.87 -0.16
N PHE A 214 17.79 -8.89 -0.82
CA PHE A 214 17.97 -8.43 -2.19
C PHE A 214 19.07 -9.23 -2.89
N GLY A 215 18.70 -10.18 -3.70
CA GLY A 215 19.60 -11.14 -4.31
C GLY A 215 19.05 -11.79 -5.57
N ALA A 216 19.60 -12.95 -5.91
CA ALA A 216 19.13 -13.75 -7.04
C ALA A 216 17.65 -14.10 -6.89
N THR A 217 16.87 -13.94 -7.95
CA THR A 217 15.41 -14.09 -7.92
C THR A 217 14.98 -15.43 -7.35
N THR A 218 15.58 -16.52 -7.75
CA THR A 218 15.23 -17.88 -7.28
C THR A 218 15.44 -18.07 -5.77
N GLU A 219 16.46 -17.43 -5.20
CA GLU A 219 16.74 -17.50 -3.75
C GLU A 219 15.76 -16.68 -2.96
N VAL A 220 15.50 -15.45 -3.41
CA VAL A 220 14.60 -14.52 -2.73
C VAL A 220 13.15 -15.00 -2.80
N ILE A 221 12.71 -15.58 -3.92
CA ILE A 221 11.36 -16.15 -4.05
C ILE A 221 11.19 -17.33 -3.11
N ARG A 222 12.17 -18.23 -3.00
CA ARG A 222 12.11 -19.35 -2.06
C ARG A 222 11.99 -18.87 -0.59
N GLN A 223 12.69 -17.77 -0.23
CA GLN A 223 12.55 -17.17 1.10
C GLN A 223 11.14 -16.59 1.31
N TYR A 224 10.60 -15.93 0.29
CA TYR A 224 9.24 -15.39 0.33
C TYR A 224 8.20 -16.50 0.50
N GLU A 225 8.28 -17.57 -0.29
CA GLU A 225 7.37 -18.73 -0.21
C GLU A 225 7.45 -19.40 1.17
N TYR A 226 8.66 -19.59 1.69
CA TYR A 226 8.86 -20.10 3.04
C TYR A 226 8.20 -19.22 4.10
N ALA A 227 8.36 -17.90 4.00
CA ALA A 227 7.72 -16.95 4.92
C ALA A 227 6.18 -17.02 4.82
N CYS A 228 5.62 -17.13 3.61
CA CYS A 228 4.19 -17.28 3.38
C CYS A 228 3.66 -18.58 3.99
N GLU A 229 4.37 -19.69 3.78
CA GLU A 229 4.02 -21.00 4.36
C GLU A 229 4.08 -20.96 5.90
N TRP A 230 5.12 -20.36 6.46
CA TRP A 230 5.22 -20.19 7.90
C TRP A 230 4.03 -19.42 8.48
N VAL A 231 3.63 -18.27 7.87
CA VAL A 231 2.46 -17.50 8.28
C VAL A 231 1.15 -18.27 8.11
N ALA A 232 1.05 -19.10 7.05
CA ALA A 232 -0.13 -19.93 6.80
C ALA A 232 -0.32 -21.01 7.87
N ASN A 233 0.77 -21.53 8.44
CA ASN A 233 0.78 -22.57 9.48
C ASN A 233 0.54 -22.03 10.91
N LEU A 234 0.53 -20.69 11.11
CA LEU A 234 0.19 -20.10 12.39
C LEU A 234 -1.30 -20.30 12.72
N THR A 235 -1.60 -20.53 13.98
CA THR A 235 -2.98 -20.47 14.48
C THR A 235 -3.52 -19.04 14.40
N LEU A 236 -4.84 -18.87 14.40
CA LEU A 236 -5.46 -17.56 14.27
C LEU A 236 -4.99 -16.56 15.37
N PRO A 237 -4.86 -16.93 16.66
CA PRO A 237 -4.29 -16.06 17.69
C PRO A 237 -2.84 -15.66 17.39
N GLU A 238 -1.98 -16.62 17.10
CA GLU A 238 -0.56 -16.38 16.79
C GLU A 238 -0.38 -15.45 15.57
N LYS A 239 -1.20 -15.63 14.55
CA LYS A 239 -1.20 -14.75 13.38
C LYS A 239 -1.61 -13.33 13.73
N ASN A 240 -2.64 -13.17 14.57
CA ASN A 240 -3.10 -11.86 15.02
C ASN A 240 -2.03 -11.16 15.88
N ASP A 241 -1.40 -11.89 16.79
CA ASP A 241 -0.32 -11.36 17.64
C ASP A 241 0.90 -10.95 16.78
N TYR A 242 1.30 -11.79 15.83
CA TYR A 242 2.37 -11.48 14.89
C TYR A 242 2.09 -10.22 14.07
N LEU A 243 0.89 -10.11 13.50
CA LEU A 243 0.49 -8.93 12.72
C LEU A 243 0.43 -7.66 13.58
N ALA A 244 -0.10 -7.77 14.81
CA ALA A 244 -0.16 -6.66 15.76
C ALA A 244 1.24 -6.17 16.16
N GLU A 245 2.18 -7.08 16.41
CA GLU A 245 3.57 -6.76 16.70
C GLU A 245 4.22 -6.02 15.52
N LYS A 246 4.08 -6.54 14.30
CA LYS A 246 4.66 -5.92 13.10
C LYS A 246 4.04 -4.55 12.78
N GLN A 247 2.75 -4.38 12.98
CA GLN A 247 2.09 -3.08 12.85
C GLN A 247 2.57 -2.09 13.93
N ALA A 248 2.77 -2.57 15.15
CA ALA A 248 3.33 -1.74 16.23
C ALA A 248 4.76 -1.28 15.90
N GLU A 249 5.60 -2.13 15.29
CA GLU A 249 6.91 -1.74 14.78
C GLU A 249 6.81 -0.63 13.72
N GLN A 250 5.83 -0.69 12.81
CA GLN A 250 5.62 0.33 11.78
C GLN A 250 5.18 1.67 12.39
N VAL A 251 4.35 1.65 13.43
CA VAL A 251 3.89 2.87 14.12
C VAL A 251 4.99 3.49 15.00
N ASN A 252 5.79 2.64 15.66
CA ASN A 252 6.81 3.08 16.62
C ASN A 252 8.20 3.24 15.96
N PHE A 253 8.30 3.21 14.64
CA PHE A 253 9.55 3.36 13.93
C PHE A 253 10.18 4.74 14.17
N ASP A 254 11.46 4.74 14.56
CA ASP A 254 12.23 5.96 14.80
C ASP A 254 13.05 6.35 13.57
N ILE A 255 12.56 7.34 12.85
CA ILE A 255 13.21 7.91 11.66
C ILE A 255 14.61 8.50 11.96
N ASN A 256 14.87 8.91 13.22
CA ASN A 256 16.17 9.43 13.58
C ASN A 256 17.27 8.40 13.44
N LYS A 257 16.98 7.11 13.64
CA LYS A 257 17.94 6.03 13.44
C LYS A 257 18.46 5.99 11.99
N VAL A 258 17.58 6.18 11.00
CA VAL A 258 17.98 6.23 9.59
C VAL A 258 18.82 7.47 9.30
N TYR A 259 18.46 8.61 9.90
CA TYR A 259 19.26 9.83 9.78
C TYR A 259 20.65 9.69 10.40
N GLU A 260 20.79 9.05 11.57
CA GLU A 260 22.09 8.81 12.21
C GLU A 260 23.01 7.90 11.36
N VAL A 261 22.43 6.89 10.69
CA VAL A 261 23.18 6.04 9.74
C VAL A 261 23.67 6.89 8.56
N PHE A 262 22.79 7.66 7.92
CA PHE A 262 23.15 8.58 6.85
C PHE A 262 24.24 9.56 7.28
N LYS A 263 24.07 10.21 8.43
CA LYS A 263 25.04 11.18 8.99
C LYS A 263 26.41 10.54 9.22
N SER A 264 26.42 9.33 9.78
CA SER A 264 27.66 8.58 10.02
C SER A 264 28.40 8.28 8.71
N GLU A 265 27.65 7.93 7.65
CA GLU A 265 28.24 7.66 6.34
C GLU A 265 28.81 8.95 5.70
N GLN A 266 28.07 10.07 5.79
CA GLN A 266 28.54 11.37 5.28
C GLN A 266 29.83 11.84 6.01
N PHE A 267 29.94 11.61 7.31
CA PHE A 267 31.16 11.96 8.05
C PHE A 267 32.37 11.15 7.59
N LYS A 268 32.21 9.90 7.16
CA LYS A 268 33.28 9.10 6.54
C LYS A 268 33.72 9.68 5.19
N HIS A 269 32.84 10.39 4.49
CA HIS A 269 33.12 11.07 3.22
C HIS A 269 33.63 12.53 3.39
N GLY A 270 34.02 12.94 4.60
CA GLY A 270 34.66 14.22 4.87
C GLY A 270 33.70 15.36 5.25
N TYR A 271 32.39 15.09 5.38
CA TYR A 271 31.47 16.08 5.96
C TYR A 271 31.73 16.26 7.45
N THR A 272 31.40 17.45 7.95
CA THR A 272 31.65 17.83 9.35
C THR A 272 30.34 18.20 10.05
N ARG A 273 30.40 18.39 11.38
CA ARG A 273 29.24 18.89 12.15
C ARG A 273 28.68 20.24 11.66
N LYS A 274 29.52 21.05 10.99
CA LYS A 274 29.07 22.34 10.42
C LYS A 274 28.11 22.13 9.25
N ASP A 275 28.21 21.02 8.54
CA ASP A 275 27.40 20.68 7.38
C ASP A 275 26.07 20.02 7.77
N GLU A 276 25.92 19.61 9.04
CA GLU A 276 24.74 18.87 9.53
C GLU A 276 23.40 19.57 9.23
N PRO A 277 23.23 20.90 9.37
CA PRO A 277 21.96 21.56 9.04
C PRO A 277 21.60 21.45 7.55
N ARG A 278 22.60 21.45 6.65
CA ARG A 278 22.40 21.28 5.22
C ARG A 278 22.06 19.82 4.90
N MET A 279 22.83 18.88 5.43
CA MET A 279 22.60 17.43 5.29
C MET A 279 21.20 17.04 5.75
N ARG A 280 20.77 17.57 6.90
CA ARG A 280 19.43 17.34 7.45
C ARG A 280 18.33 17.88 6.55
N LYS A 281 18.51 19.06 5.97
CA LYS A 281 17.55 19.66 5.04
C LYS A 281 17.44 18.86 3.73
N GLU A 282 18.54 18.28 3.25
CA GLU A 282 18.56 17.45 2.05
C GLU A 282 17.95 16.07 2.30
N PHE A 283 18.14 15.51 3.48
CA PHE A 283 17.64 14.20 3.87
C PHE A 283 16.12 14.17 4.03
N PHE A 284 15.54 15.16 4.70
CA PHE A 284 14.08 15.27 4.89
C PHE A 284 13.45 16.00 3.70
N VAL A 285 12.91 15.22 2.77
CA VAL A 285 12.29 15.73 1.52
C VAL A 285 10.98 16.46 1.81
N GLU A 286 10.18 15.96 2.75
CA GLU A 286 8.94 16.59 3.18
C GLU A 286 9.18 17.54 4.37
N ARG A 287 8.90 18.82 4.15
CA ARG A 287 8.94 19.83 5.23
C ARG A 287 7.93 19.48 6.34
N GLY A 288 8.36 19.50 7.59
CA GLY A 288 7.52 19.22 8.76
C GLY A 288 7.62 17.79 9.28
N ASN A 289 8.28 16.89 8.58
CA ASN A 289 8.59 15.55 9.09
C ASN A 289 9.96 15.46 9.80
N ASP A 290 10.76 16.54 9.76
CA ASP A 290 11.98 16.63 10.55
C ASP A 290 11.63 16.84 12.05
N PRO A 291 11.97 15.87 12.94
CA PRO A 291 11.63 15.95 14.36
C PRO A 291 12.17 17.21 15.04
N VAL A 292 13.37 17.68 14.68
CA VAL A 292 13.97 18.90 15.25
C VAL A 292 13.26 20.16 14.80
N GLN A 293 12.77 20.21 13.56
CA GLN A 293 11.99 21.36 13.08
C GLN A 293 10.58 21.37 13.68
N ARG A 294 9.96 20.19 13.90
CA ARG A 294 8.69 20.08 14.63
C ARG A 294 8.79 20.67 16.04
N GLU A 295 9.82 20.30 16.80
CA GLU A 295 10.02 20.85 18.15
C GLU A 295 10.20 22.38 18.14
N LYS A 296 10.99 22.91 17.20
CA LYS A 296 11.16 24.37 17.05
C LYS A 296 9.86 25.08 16.67
N THR A 297 9.07 24.49 15.77
CA THR A 297 7.80 25.08 15.34
C THR A 297 6.76 25.03 16.47
N THR A 298 6.77 23.98 17.28
CA THR A 298 5.87 23.85 18.44
C THR A 298 6.25 24.82 19.56
N GLN A 299 7.55 25.11 19.73
CA GLN A 299 8.02 26.10 20.71
C GLN A 299 7.76 27.55 20.27
N THR A 300 7.85 27.85 18.98
CA THR A 300 7.59 29.21 18.45
C THR A 300 6.10 29.51 18.30
N ASN A 301 5.24 28.48 18.18
CA ASN A 301 3.79 28.65 18.07
C ASN A 301 3.03 28.57 19.41
N LYS A 302 3.70 28.59 20.56
CA LYS A 302 2.99 29.01 21.77
C LYS A 302 2.65 30.50 21.53
N PRO A 303 1.39 30.85 21.28
CA PRO A 303 1.05 32.27 21.20
C PRO A 303 1.46 32.84 22.54
N ALA A 304 2.42 33.73 22.55
CA ALA A 304 2.59 34.65 23.69
C ALA A 304 1.17 35.18 23.91
N LYS A 305 0.53 34.77 25.01
CA LYS A 305 -0.75 35.33 25.39
C LYS A 305 -0.49 36.85 25.45
N ARG A 306 -0.78 37.53 24.36
CA ARG A 306 -0.93 39.00 24.40
C ARG A 306 -2.02 39.20 25.43
N VAL A 307 -1.61 39.57 26.63
CA VAL A 307 -2.54 40.03 27.63
C VAL A 307 -3.21 41.22 26.98
N ASP A 308 -4.49 41.10 26.71
CA ASP A 308 -5.28 42.11 26.03
C ASP A 308 -5.03 43.42 26.77
N SER A 309 -4.64 44.50 26.08
CA SER A 309 -4.39 45.78 26.70
C SER A 309 -5.58 46.27 27.54
N LYS A 310 -6.79 45.77 27.23
CA LYS A 310 -8.01 45.95 28.03
C LYS A 310 -7.96 45.23 29.39
N VAL A 311 -7.30 44.06 29.49
CA VAL A 311 -7.12 43.34 30.76
C VAL A 311 -6.07 44.04 31.62
N ILE A 312 -5.00 44.59 31.02
CA ILE A 312 -4.00 45.39 31.74
C ILE A 312 -4.65 46.68 32.23
N LEU A 313 -5.47 47.32 31.39
CA LEU A 313 -6.19 48.54 31.77
C LEU A 313 -7.23 48.25 32.88
N ALA A 314 -7.95 47.12 32.79
CA ALA A 314 -8.90 46.68 33.84
C ALA A 314 -8.20 46.37 35.16
N LEU A 315 -7.02 45.74 35.14
CA LEU A 315 -6.20 45.49 36.32
C LEU A 315 -5.67 46.81 36.94
N LEU A 316 -5.22 47.74 36.11
CA LEU A 316 -4.77 49.05 36.57
C LEU A 316 -5.92 49.89 37.16
N THR A 317 -7.13 49.83 36.58
CA THR A 317 -8.30 50.51 37.13
C THR A 317 -8.78 49.84 38.40
N LEU A 318 -8.70 48.51 38.54
CA LEU A 318 -9.04 47.80 39.77
C LEU A 318 -8.06 48.16 40.93
N VAL A 319 -6.76 48.23 40.60
CA VAL A 319 -5.75 48.67 41.60
C VAL A 319 -5.98 50.10 42.01
N ALA A 320 -6.30 51.02 41.06
CA ALA A 320 -6.62 52.43 41.37
C ALA A 320 -7.90 52.54 42.23
N LEU A 321 -8.94 51.72 41.97
CA LEU A 321 -10.15 51.68 42.79
C LEU A 321 -9.90 51.15 44.21
N VAL A 322 -9.01 50.15 44.38
CA VAL A 322 -8.60 49.65 45.70
C VAL A 322 -7.83 50.70 46.44
N PHE A 323 -6.95 51.46 45.81
CA PHE A 323 -6.24 52.58 46.47
C PHE A 323 -7.17 53.73 46.85
N LEU A 324 -8.10 54.12 45.97
CA LEU A 324 -9.10 55.14 46.24
C LEU A 324 -10.09 54.68 47.35
N GLY A 325 -10.51 53.43 47.32
CA GLY A 325 -11.37 52.82 48.31
C GLY A 325 -10.66 52.74 49.69
N GLY A 326 -9.37 52.35 49.69
CA GLY A 326 -8.54 52.34 50.92
C GLY A 326 -8.38 53.74 51.54
N PHE A 327 -8.14 54.77 50.69
CA PHE A 327 -8.03 56.16 51.11
C PHE A 327 -9.36 56.71 51.68
N TRP A 328 -10.49 56.32 51.05
CA TRP A 328 -11.82 56.71 51.54
C TRP A 328 -12.20 55.97 52.81
N TYR A 329 -11.83 54.70 52.94
CA TYR A 329 -12.04 53.87 54.12
C TYR A 329 -11.26 54.38 55.33
N GLN A 330 -10.04 54.82 55.17
CA GLN A 330 -9.27 55.50 56.25
C GLN A 330 -9.90 56.80 56.70
N LYS A 331 -10.52 57.56 55.78
CA LYS A 331 -11.17 58.84 56.11
C LYS A 331 -12.53 58.67 56.82
N THR A 332 -13.22 57.58 56.61
CA THR A 332 -14.51 57.25 57.23
C THR A 332 -14.38 56.52 58.60
N GLN A 333 -13.27 55.90 58.91
CA GLN A 333 -13.05 55.25 60.22
C GLN A 333 -12.84 56.23 61.36
N ALA A 334 -12.54 57.50 61.08
CA ALA A 334 -12.35 58.51 62.11
C ALA A 334 -13.67 59.08 62.72
N SER A 335 -14.86 58.70 62.19
CA SER A 335 -16.13 59.28 62.61
C SER A 335 -17.18 58.33 63.19
N ASN A 336 -16.96 57.00 63.22
CA ASN A 336 -18.01 56.02 63.63
C ASN A 336 -17.59 54.98 64.67
N ALA A 337 -16.73 55.32 65.60
CA ALA A 337 -16.28 54.40 66.68
C ALA A 337 -17.26 54.24 67.89
N THR A 338 -18.53 54.67 67.79
CA THR A 338 -19.39 54.66 68.99
C THR A 338 -20.81 54.07 68.83
N LYS A 339 -21.15 53.36 67.74
CA LYS A 339 -22.52 52.79 67.60
C LYS A 339 -22.68 51.43 66.96
N ALA A 340 -21.82 50.47 67.12
CA ALA A 340 -21.99 49.15 66.53
C ALA A 340 -21.49 47.99 67.41
N LYS A 341 -21.95 47.86 68.63
CA LYS A 341 -21.64 46.69 69.50
C LYS A 341 -22.83 45.78 69.88
N GLU A 342 -24.03 46.00 69.32
CA GLU A 342 -25.18 45.17 69.73
C GLU A 342 -25.97 44.39 68.66
N ASN A 343 -25.71 44.52 67.42
CA ASN A 343 -26.52 43.87 66.35
C ASN A 343 -25.81 42.77 65.48
N SER A 344 -24.61 42.32 65.82
CA SER A 344 -23.89 41.35 65.03
C SER A 344 -24.00 39.89 65.42
N ALA A 345 -24.66 39.58 66.54
CA ALA A 345 -24.72 38.19 67.03
C ALA A 345 -25.94 37.35 66.52
N SER A 346 -26.99 37.97 65.99
CA SER A 346 -28.21 37.26 65.56
C SER A 346 -28.28 36.95 64.07
N ILE A 347 -27.52 37.63 63.22
CA ILE A 347 -27.55 37.42 61.70
C ILE A 347 -26.58 36.33 61.29
N ALA A 348 -25.51 36.06 62.05
CA ALA A 348 -24.51 35.04 61.64
C ALA A 348 -25.03 33.59 61.80
N LYS A 349 -26.03 33.33 62.65
CA LYS A 349 -26.61 31.97 62.85
C LYS A 349 -27.61 31.54 61.78
N VAL A 350 -28.32 32.47 61.15
CA VAL A 350 -29.32 32.16 60.09
C VAL A 350 -28.70 31.94 58.74
N ASN A 351 -27.60 32.63 58.44
CA ASN A 351 -26.93 32.46 57.11
C ASN A 351 -26.05 31.18 57.01
N SER A 352 -25.56 30.63 58.13
CA SER A 352 -24.79 29.40 58.12
C SER A 352 -25.66 28.15 57.90
N GLN A 353 -26.91 28.14 58.37
CA GLN A 353 -27.85 27.03 58.16
C GLN A 353 -28.43 27.00 56.72
N LYS A 354 -28.66 28.16 56.06
CA LYS A 354 -29.12 28.20 54.66
C LYS A 354 -28.03 27.82 53.65
N LYS A 355 -26.77 28.06 53.96
CA LYS A 355 -25.64 27.71 53.05
C LYS A 355 -25.26 26.23 53.13
N ALA A 356 -25.53 25.56 54.30
CA ALA A 356 -25.29 24.12 54.47
C ALA A 356 -26.38 23.27 53.77
N SER A 357 -27.65 23.71 53.75
CA SER A 357 -28.74 22.98 53.10
C SER A 357 -28.73 23.09 51.58
N SER A 358 -28.29 24.20 51.00
CA SER A 358 -28.16 24.37 49.53
C SER A 358 -26.97 23.60 48.93
N LEU A 359 -25.88 23.39 49.71
CA LEU A 359 -24.70 22.67 49.27
C LEU A 359 -24.89 21.13 49.28
N SER A 360 -25.76 20.63 50.21
CA SER A 360 -26.11 19.21 50.26
C SER A 360 -27.08 18.79 49.14
N GLN A 361 -28.04 19.66 48.80
CA GLN A 361 -28.98 19.39 47.70
C GLN A 361 -28.34 19.45 46.31
N SER A 362 -27.31 20.31 46.09
CA SER A 362 -26.58 20.36 44.81
C SER A 362 -25.64 19.17 44.61
N LYS A 363 -25.02 18.65 45.71
CA LYS A 363 -24.16 17.46 45.62
C LYS A 363 -24.95 16.18 45.36
N THR A 364 -26.13 15.99 45.97
CA THR A 364 -26.98 14.82 45.69
C THR A 364 -27.58 14.81 44.32
N LYS A 365 -27.98 15.97 43.76
CA LYS A 365 -28.43 16.08 42.35
C LYS A 365 -27.31 15.83 41.35
N ALA A 366 -26.07 16.23 41.63
CA ALA A 366 -24.92 16.00 40.73
C ALA A 366 -24.46 14.54 40.75
N LEU A 367 -24.54 13.83 41.85
CA LEU A 367 -24.23 12.40 41.99
C LEU A 367 -25.28 11.53 41.27
N SER A 368 -26.60 11.79 41.49
CA SER A 368 -27.66 11.03 40.81
C SER A 368 -27.69 11.24 39.28
N ALA A 369 -27.33 12.44 38.78
CA ALA A 369 -27.21 12.70 37.35
C ALA A 369 -26.00 11.98 36.72
N LYS A 370 -24.91 11.82 37.47
CA LYS A 370 -23.72 11.12 37.01
C LYS A 370 -23.90 9.60 36.95
N GLU A 371 -24.60 9.02 37.94
CA GLU A 371 -24.97 7.60 37.95
C GLU A 371 -25.98 7.25 36.86
N ALA A 372 -26.99 8.10 36.62
CA ALA A 372 -27.95 7.90 35.53
C ALA A 372 -27.31 7.98 34.15
N SER A 373 -26.34 8.90 33.93
CA SER A 373 -25.63 9.01 32.64
C SER A 373 -24.65 7.84 32.39
N GLN A 374 -24.00 7.31 33.44
CA GLN A 374 -23.15 6.14 33.34
C GLN A 374 -23.92 4.86 33.02
N LYS A 375 -25.13 4.69 33.65
CA LYS A 375 -25.97 3.54 33.39
C LYS A 375 -26.56 3.54 31.99
N ALA A 376 -26.99 4.70 31.48
CA ALA A 376 -27.47 4.85 30.11
C ALA A 376 -26.35 4.63 29.07
N ALA A 377 -25.10 5.05 29.34
CA ALA A 377 -23.97 4.81 28.49
C ALA A 377 -23.54 3.33 28.45
N SER A 378 -23.63 2.60 29.59
CA SER A 378 -23.31 1.18 29.61
C SER A 378 -24.38 0.32 28.90
N GLU A 379 -25.68 0.64 29.06
CA GLU A 379 -26.76 -0.05 28.34
C GLU A 379 -26.75 0.19 26.83
N SER A 380 -26.39 1.40 26.36
CA SER A 380 -26.25 1.68 24.95
C SER A 380 -25.01 0.99 24.33
N ALA A 381 -23.91 0.89 25.06
CA ALA A 381 -22.71 0.17 24.63
C ALA A 381 -22.94 -1.35 24.55
N GLN A 382 -23.69 -1.94 25.49
CA GLN A 382 -24.04 -3.36 25.44
C GLN A 382 -24.95 -3.68 24.25
N LYS A 383 -25.99 -2.88 23.97
CA LYS A 383 -26.88 -3.09 22.84
C LYS A 383 -26.14 -2.94 21.49
N ALA A 384 -25.20 -1.98 21.37
CA ALA A 384 -24.39 -1.82 20.15
C ALA A 384 -23.43 -2.99 19.95
N ALA A 385 -22.88 -3.57 21.02
CA ALA A 385 -22.03 -4.75 20.95
C ALA A 385 -22.80 -6.01 20.53
N GLU A 386 -24.00 -6.24 21.10
CA GLU A 386 -24.86 -7.36 20.72
C GLU A 386 -25.37 -7.25 19.27
N GLU A 387 -25.70 -6.05 18.78
CA GLU A 387 -26.12 -5.85 17.40
C GLU A 387 -24.96 -6.07 16.40
N SER A 388 -23.74 -5.67 16.76
CA SER A 388 -22.56 -5.90 15.91
C SER A 388 -22.16 -7.38 15.87
N GLN A 389 -22.27 -8.12 16.98
CA GLN A 389 -22.04 -9.56 17.02
C GLN A 389 -23.06 -10.34 16.18
N ARG A 390 -24.34 -9.94 16.26
CA ARG A 390 -25.41 -10.57 15.45
C ARG A 390 -25.22 -10.33 13.96
N LYS A 391 -24.80 -9.13 13.55
CA LYS A 391 -24.48 -8.82 12.14
C LYS A 391 -23.23 -9.58 11.64
N GLN A 392 -22.23 -9.79 12.49
CA GLN A 392 -21.07 -10.60 12.14
C GLN A 392 -21.42 -12.10 12.03
N GLU A 393 -22.30 -12.59 12.87
CA GLU A 393 -22.73 -13.98 12.83
C GLU A 393 -23.65 -14.27 11.63
N GLU A 394 -24.52 -13.35 11.22
CA GLU A 394 -25.31 -13.45 9.99
C GLU A 394 -24.41 -13.33 8.73
N ALA A 395 -23.41 -12.44 8.72
CA ALA A 395 -22.48 -12.32 7.62
C ALA A 395 -21.58 -13.56 7.48
N SER A 396 -21.15 -14.17 8.58
CA SER A 396 -20.37 -15.42 8.52
C SER A 396 -21.20 -16.60 8.03
N LYS A 397 -22.47 -16.72 8.42
CA LYS A 397 -23.38 -17.75 7.92
C LYS A 397 -23.68 -17.59 6.41
N GLN A 398 -23.82 -16.35 5.93
CA GLN A 398 -23.96 -16.07 4.50
C GLN A 398 -22.68 -16.37 3.71
N ALA A 399 -21.50 -16.06 4.26
CA ALA A 399 -20.22 -16.39 3.62
C ALA A 399 -19.98 -17.90 3.51
N VAL A 400 -20.34 -18.68 4.53
CA VAL A 400 -20.24 -20.15 4.50
C VAL A 400 -21.20 -20.74 3.48
N ALA A 401 -22.45 -20.27 3.43
CA ALA A 401 -23.42 -20.75 2.44
C ALA A 401 -23.03 -20.41 0.98
N SER A 402 -22.40 -19.24 0.76
CA SER A 402 -21.91 -18.86 -0.57
C SER A 402 -20.65 -19.64 -0.98
N SER A 403 -19.77 -19.99 -0.02
CA SER A 403 -18.58 -20.81 -0.29
C SER A 403 -18.94 -22.27 -0.56
N GLU A 404 -19.93 -22.84 0.13
CA GLU A 404 -20.43 -24.19 -0.17
C GLU A 404 -21.11 -24.30 -1.53
N SER A 405 -21.90 -23.29 -1.94
CA SER A 405 -22.52 -23.27 -3.26
C SER A 405 -21.51 -23.11 -4.39
N ALA A 406 -20.45 -22.29 -4.19
CA ALA A 406 -19.38 -22.11 -5.16
C ALA A 406 -18.49 -23.36 -5.28
N ALA A 407 -18.19 -24.04 -4.16
CA ALA A 407 -17.43 -25.29 -4.17
C ALA A 407 -18.20 -26.42 -4.85
N LYS A 408 -19.51 -26.49 -4.68
CA LYS A 408 -20.37 -27.49 -5.33
C LYS A 408 -20.49 -27.26 -6.84
N ALA A 409 -20.61 -26.02 -7.29
CA ALA A 409 -20.65 -25.66 -8.71
C ALA A 409 -19.30 -25.91 -9.41
N SER A 410 -18.16 -25.65 -8.74
CA SER A 410 -16.83 -25.91 -9.29
C SER A 410 -16.51 -27.41 -9.38
N SER A 411 -16.96 -28.23 -8.42
CA SER A 411 -16.77 -29.67 -8.45
C SER A 411 -17.64 -30.35 -9.51
N GLU A 412 -18.88 -29.91 -9.74
CA GLU A 412 -19.74 -30.42 -10.81
C GLU A 412 -19.24 -30.03 -12.20
N SER A 413 -18.72 -28.83 -12.40
CA SER A 413 -18.15 -28.42 -13.70
C SER A 413 -16.84 -29.14 -14.03
N ALA A 414 -15.98 -29.38 -13.03
CA ALA A 414 -14.75 -30.15 -13.21
C ALA A 414 -15.03 -31.63 -13.51
N ALA A 415 -16.00 -32.23 -12.84
CA ALA A 415 -16.39 -33.61 -13.08
C ALA A 415 -17.02 -33.80 -14.48
N LYS A 416 -17.78 -32.81 -14.96
CA LYS A 416 -18.38 -32.86 -16.29
C LYS A 416 -17.37 -32.71 -17.42
N ALA A 417 -16.41 -31.77 -17.26
CA ALA A 417 -15.32 -31.57 -18.22
C ALA A 417 -14.38 -32.78 -18.30
N SER A 418 -14.07 -33.44 -17.18
CA SER A 418 -13.24 -34.63 -17.17
C SER A 418 -13.95 -35.86 -17.77
N SER A 419 -15.27 -36.00 -17.62
CA SER A 419 -16.04 -37.10 -18.20
C SER A 419 -16.22 -36.94 -19.73
N GLU A 420 -16.40 -35.72 -20.22
CA GLU A 420 -16.50 -35.43 -21.67
C GLU A 420 -15.16 -35.63 -22.39
N SER A 421 -14.03 -35.25 -21.80
CA SER A 421 -12.71 -35.46 -22.38
C SER A 421 -12.32 -36.97 -22.39
N ALA A 422 -12.66 -37.72 -21.36
CA ALA A 422 -12.42 -39.16 -21.32
C ALA A 422 -13.30 -39.94 -22.33
N ALA A 423 -14.53 -39.50 -22.54
CA ALA A 423 -15.43 -40.11 -23.53
C ALA A 423 -14.99 -39.86 -24.98
N SER A 424 -14.47 -38.65 -25.27
CA SER A 424 -13.94 -38.33 -26.60
C SER A 424 -12.66 -39.05 -26.93
N LEU A 425 -11.74 -39.22 -25.97
CA LEU A 425 -10.52 -40.00 -26.10
C LEU A 425 -10.82 -41.52 -26.34
N SER A 426 -11.73 -42.10 -25.60
CA SER A 426 -12.09 -43.49 -25.76
C SER A 426 -12.75 -43.78 -27.10
N SER A 427 -13.54 -42.88 -27.66
CA SER A 427 -14.14 -43.02 -28.99
C SER A 427 -13.09 -42.88 -30.10
N ALA A 428 -12.12 -41.97 -29.96
CA ALA A 428 -11.02 -41.76 -30.91
C ALA A 428 -10.04 -42.98 -30.91
N GLN A 429 -9.82 -43.62 -29.76
CA GLN A 429 -8.98 -44.80 -29.64
C GLN A 429 -9.67 -46.09 -30.21
N ALA A 430 -10.97 -46.14 -30.25
CA ALA A 430 -11.70 -47.28 -30.84
C ALA A 430 -11.49 -47.40 -32.37
N ASP A 431 -11.24 -46.29 -33.06
CA ASP A 431 -10.92 -46.22 -34.48
C ASP A 431 -9.43 -46.27 -34.81
N ALA A 432 -8.57 -46.35 -33.79
CA ALA A 432 -7.12 -46.45 -33.92
C ALA A 432 -6.62 -47.89 -33.88
N GLN A 433 -5.41 -48.10 -34.37
CA GLN A 433 -4.68 -49.39 -34.23
C GLN A 433 -3.55 -49.22 -33.18
N THR A 434 -3.25 -50.30 -32.49
CA THR A 434 -2.16 -50.34 -31.50
C THR A 434 -0.87 -50.84 -32.16
N ILE A 435 0.22 -50.15 -31.87
CA ILE A 435 1.58 -50.52 -32.30
C ILE A 435 2.53 -50.57 -31.10
N ASN A 436 3.57 -51.40 -31.18
CA ASN A 436 4.67 -51.34 -30.23
C ASN A 436 5.84 -50.55 -30.81
N VAL A 437 6.37 -49.64 -30.03
CA VAL A 437 7.54 -48.79 -30.40
C VAL A 437 8.76 -49.71 -30.47
N ALA A 438 9.45 -49.71 -31.62
CA ALA A 438 10.71 -50.39 -31.79
C ALA A 438 11.90 -49.52 -31.32
N ASP A 439 13.03 -50.17 -31.11
CA ASP A 439 14.26 -49.42 -30.74
C ASP A 439 14.70 -48.49 -31.88
N GLY A 440 14.81 -47.21 -31.61
CA GLY A 440 15.12 -46.18 -32.61
C GLY A 440 13.89 -45.52 -33.27
N ASP A 441 12.65 -45.91 -32.98
CA ASP A 441 11.47 -45.19 -33.47
C ASP A 441 11.32 -43.82 -32.83
N THR A 442 10.97 -42.82 -33.63
CA THR A 442 10.60 -41.47 -33.18
C THR A 442 9.16 -41.13 -33.57
N LEU A 443 8.53 -40.18 -32.92
CA LEU A 443 7.17 -39.71 -33.25
C LEU A 443 7.07 -39.30 -34.72
N GLU A 444 8.11 -38.69 -35.31
CA GLU A 444 8.17 -38.27 -36.68
C GLU A 444 8.25 -39.49 -37.62
N SER A 445 9.06 -40.53 -37.26
CA SER A 445 9.18 -41.74 -38.08
C SER A 445 7.87 -42.53 -38.08
N LEU A 446 7.18 -42.62 -36.94
CA LEU A 446 5.88 -43.26 -36.83
C LEU A 446 4.79 -42.45 -37.53
N ALA A 447 4.80 -41.10 -37.46
CA ALA A 447 3.86 -40.26 -38.16
C ALA A 447 3.97 -40.43 -39.70
N ALA A 448 5.20 -40.49 -40.21
CA ALA A 448 5.46 -40.75 -41.65
C ALA A 448 5.03 -42.17 -42.06
N LYS A 449 5.29 -43.19 -41.25
CA LYS A 449 4.96 -44.61 -41.52
C LYS A 449 3.46 -44.86 -41.56
N TYR A 450 2.68 -44.17 -40.72
CA TYR A 450 1.22 -44.34 -40.63
C TYR A 450 0.44 -43.21 -41.29
N ALA A 451 1.07 -42.38 -42.11
CA ALA A 451 0.47 -41.29 -42.90
C ALA A 451 -0.38 -40.34 -42.03
N THR A 452 0.13 -40.02 -40.84
CA THR A 452 -0.52 -39.14 -39.86
C THR A 452 0.44 -38.01 -39.40
N THR A 453 0.03 -37.20 -38.43
CA THR A 453 0.87 -36.14 -37.87
C THR A 453 1.32 -36.50 -36.44
N VAL A 454 2.44 -35.91 -35.99
CA VAL A 454 2.97 -36.12 -34.65
C VAL A 454 1.94 -35.67 -33.59
N GLU A 455 1.26 -34.54 -33.84
CA GLU A 455 0.23 -34.01 -32.94
C GLU A 455 -0.93 -35.00 -32.78
N LYS A 456 -1.30 -35.73 -33.87
CA LYS A 456 -2.38 -36.69 -33.81
C LYS A 456 -2.02 -37.95 -33.01
N ILE A 457 -0.76 -38.41 -33.11
CA ILE A 457 -0.27 -39.53 -32.27
C ILE A 457 -0.20 -39.09 -30.80
N GLN A 458 0.28 -37.85 -30.52
CA GLN A 458 0.34 -37.33 -29.15
C GLN A 458 -1.07 -37.20 -28.53
N GLU A 459 -2.03 -36.70 -29.31
CA GLU A 459 -3.43 -36.55 -28.88
C GLU A 459 -4.09 -37.90 -28.54
N LEU A 460 -3.93 -38.92 -29.40
CA LEU A 460 -4.47 -40.24 -29.20
C LEU A 460 -3.89 -40.98 -27.97
N ASN A 461 -2.65 -40.65 -27.60
CA ASN A 461 -1.93 -41.30 -26.50
C ASN A 461 -1.78 -40.40 -25.26
N ASN A 462 -2.35 -39.21 -25.26
CA ASN A 462 -2.26 -38.25 -24.16
C ASN A 462 -0.81 -37.91 -23.73
N LEU A 463 0.12 -37.84 -24.71
CA LEU A 463 1.56 -37.65 -24.45
C LEU A 463 1.94 -36.16 -24.22
N GLY A 464 0.99 -35.21 -24.31
CA GLY A 464 1.24 -33.80 -24.19
C GLY A 464 2.28 -33.33 -25.23
N SER A 465 3.26 -32.52 -24.82
CA SER A 465 4.36 -32.04 -25.68
C SER A 465 5.62 -32.94 -25.61
N SER A 466 5.57 -34.09 -24.99
CA SER A 466 6.70 -35.03 -24.93
C SER A 466 6.98 -35.62 -26.30
N VAL A 467 8.24 -35.71 -26.67
CA VAL A 467 8.73 -36.31 -27.94
C VAL A 467 9.50 -37.61 -27.70
N ASP A 468 9.80 -37.94 -26.45
CA ASP A 468 10.58 -39.13 -26.09
C ASP A 468 9.69 -40.38 -26.04
N LEU A 469 10.05 -41.41 -26.81
CA LEU A 469 9.41 -42.69 -26.82
C LEU A 469 10.32 -43.74 -26.19
N THR A 470 9.70 -44.71 -25.48
CA THR A 470 10.45 -45.80 -24.88
C THR A 470 10.23 -47.10 -25.71
N ALA A 471 11.33 -47.76 -26.08
CA ALA A 471 11.24 -49.06 -26.81
C ALA A 471 10.40 -50.07 -26.01
N GLY A 472 9.43 -50.68 -26.67
CA GLY A 472 8.44 -51.59 -26.07
C GLY A 472 7.15 -50.92 -25.59
N GLU A 473 7.05 -49.59 -25.66
CA GLU A 473 5.82 -48.84 -25.35
C GLU A 473 4.75 -49.11 -26.40
N THR A 474 3.50 -49.17 -25.96
CA THR A 474 2.34 -49.38 -26.85
C THR A 474 1.67 -48.05 -27.14
N LEU A 475 1.56 -47.68 -28.41
CA LEU A 475 0.93 -46.47 -28.86
C LEU A 475 -0.28 -46.74 -29.77
N TYR A 476 -1.27 -45.83 -29.66
CA TYR A 476 -2.40 -45.76 -30.60
C TYR A 476 -2.02 -44.86 -31.79
N VAL A 477 -2.17 -45.38 -33.01
CA VAL A 477 -2.00 -44.62 -34.24
C VAL A 477 -3.26 -44.76 -35.12
N PRO A 478 -3.59 -43.78 -35.97
CA PRO A 478 -4.71 -43.94 -36.92
C PRO A 478 -4.55 -45.17 -37.80
N LYS A 479 -5.67 -45.77 -38.20
CA LYS A 479 -5.69 -46.92 -39.13
C LYS A 479 -5.32 -46.51 -40.52
#